data_e94d0c583c20da26f7964ff063de0481
#
_entry.id   e94d0c583c20da26f7964ff063de0481
#
_cell.length_a   1.000
_cell.length_b   1.000
_cell.length_c   1.000
_cell.angle_alpha   90.00
_cell.angle_beta   90.00
_cell.angle_gamma   90.00
#
_symmetry.space_group_name_H-M   'P 1'
#
loop_
_entity.id
_entity.type
_entity.pdbx_description
1 polymer ?
#
loop_
_entity_poly.entity_id
_entity_poly.type
_entity_poly.pdbx_seq_one_letter_code
_entity_poly.pdbx_strand_id
1 'polypeptide(L)'
;MSDARPAVTGVLETVLYVTDLDRSERFYSDVLGFRLLSREPGRSLFYRAGTSVLLLFNATVTLRPDLNPPPHGATGSVHTCFLATETDYERWKDYLRSRGVTILSELNWHPGRSFYFHDPDGNLLEIANRDIWPQ
;
A
#
# COMPACT_ATOMS: atom_id res chain seq x y z
N MET A 1 14.52 -33.98 -17.60
CA MET A 1 13.99 -33.01 -16.63
C MET A 1 14.98 -31.88 -16.51
N SER A 2 14.49 -30.66 -16.55
CA SER A 2 15.37 -29.49 -16.45
C SER A 2 15.73 -29.21 -15.00
N ASP A 3 17.03 -28.91 -14.76
CA ASP A 3 17.49 -28.41 -13.46
C ASP A 3 17.35 -26.89 -13.34
N ALA A 4 16.78 -26.24 -14.34
CA ALA A 4 16.60 -24.79 -14.31
C ALA A 4 15.61 -24.39 -13.21
N ARG A 5 15.97 -23.32 -12.47
CA ARG A 5 15.10 -22.77 -11.43
C ARG A 5 13.87 -22.13 -12.09
N PRO A 6 12.67 -22.49 -11.64
CA PRO A 6 11.48 -21.77 -12.10
C PRO A 6 11.57 -20.29 -11.69
N ALA A 7 10.88 -19.43 -12.44
CA ALA A 7 10.87 -17.99 -12.18
C ALA A 7 9.52 -17.53 -11.63
N VAL A 8 9.56 -16.49 -10.80
CA VAL A 8 8.38 -15.67 -10.51
C VAL A 8 8.38 -14.49 -11.48
N THR A 9 7.20 -13.98 -11.83
CA THR A 9 7.06 -12.88 -12.79
C THR A 9 6.85 -11.53 -12.12
N GLY A 10 6.62 -11.50 -10.82
CA GLY A 10 6.46 -10.26 -10.08
C GLY A 10 5.81 -10.47 -8.72
N VAL A 11 5.62 -9.37 -8.00
CA VAL A 11 4.84 -9.34 -6.77
C VAL A 11 3.39 -9.04 -7.14
N LEU A 12 2.48 -9.96 -6.83
CA LEU A 12 1.08 -9.84 -7.20
C LEU A 12 0.32 -8.93 -6.25
N GLU A 13 0.58 -9.06 -4.95
CA GLU A 13 -0.16 -8.35 -3.93
C GLU A 13 0.74 -7.97 -2.76
N THR A 14 0.35 -6.89 -2.07
CA THR A 14 1.04 -6.38 -0.89
C THR A 14 0.03 -6.26 0.25
N VAL A 15 0.46 -6.52 1.47
CA VAL A 15 -0.40 -6.52 2.66
C VAL A 15 0.02 -5.40 3.61
N LEU A 16 -0.97 -4.67 4.11
CA LEU A 16 -0.83 -3.78 5.25
C LEU A 16 -1.82 -4.22 6.33
N TYR A 17 -1.48 -3.96 7.60
CA TYR A 17 -2.36 -4.27 8.72
C TYR A 17 -2.91 -2.98 9.31
N VAL A 18 -4.20 -3.00 9.62
CA VAL A 18 -4.94 -1.84 10.10
C VAL A 18 -5.82 -2.26 11.27
N THR A 19 -6.23 -1.28 12.09
CA THR A 19 -7.01 -1.56 13.30
C THR A 19 -8.48 -1.20 13.15
N ASP A 20 -8.82 -0.28 12.24
CA ASP A 20 -10.17 0.20 12.02
C ASP A 20 -10.44 0.23 10.52
N LEU A 21 -11.15 -0.78 10.03
CA LEU A 21 -11.40 -0.95 8.59
C LEU A 21 -12.27 0.18 8.02
N ASP A 22 -13.21 0.71 8.78
CA ASP A 22 -14.04 1.82 8.30
C ASP A 22 -13.21 3.08 8.10
N ARG A 23 -12.32 3.37 9.04
CA ARG A 23 -11.39 4.50 8.93
C ARG A 23 -10.42 4.31 7.76
N SER A 24 -9.90 3.11 7.61
CA SER A 24 -9.01 2.76 6.49
C SER A 24 -9.74 2.88 5.15
N GLU A 25 -10.99 2.47 5.07
CA GLU A 25 -11.76 2.58 3.83
C GLU A 25 -11.94 4.05 3.44
N ARG A 26 -12.27 4.92 4.38
CA ARG A 26 -12.36 6.35 4.09
C ARG A 26 -11.04 6.90 3.53
N PHE A 27 -9.91 6.44 4.05
CA PHE A 27 -8.60 6.90 3.58
C PHE A 27 -8.28 6.32 2.19
N TYR A 28 -8.32 5.00 2.04
CA TYR A 28 -7.88 4.37 0.79
C TYR A 28 -8.88 4.57 -0.36
N SER A 29 -10.18 4.56 -0.07
CA SER A 29 -11.20 4.79 -1.10
C SER A 29 -11.39 6.27 -1.39
N ASP A 30 -11.57 7.11 -0.36
CA ASP A 30 -12.00 8.50 -0.55
C ASP A 30 -10.82 9.46 -0.72
N VAL A 31 -9.73 9.25 0.02
CA VAL A 31 -8.54 10.11 -0.10
C VAL A 31 -7.65 9.63 -1.23
N LEU A 32 -7.21 8.38 -1.22
CA LEU A 32 -6.30 7.87 -2.26
C LEU A 32 -7.03 7.52 -3.56
N GLY A 33 -8.33 7.28 -3.52
CA GLY A 33 -9.11 7.00 -4.71
C GLY A 33 -8.89 5.59 -5.27
N PHE A 34 -8.41 4.64 -4.47
CA PHE A 34 -8.23 3.27 -4.93
C PHE A 34 -9.58 2.59 -5.09
N ARG A 35 -9.67 1.71 -6.09
CA ARG A 35 -10.89 0.96 -6.35
C ARG A 35 -11.00 -0.24 -5.41
N LEU A 36 -12.05 -0.25 -4.60
CA LEU A 36 -12.32 -1.37 -3.71
C LEU A 36 -12.77 -2.58 -4.53
N LEU A 37 -12.08 -3.72 -4.35
CA LEU A 37 -12.39 -4.97 -5.01
C LEU A 37 -13.27 -5.86 -4.15
N SER A 38 -13.02 -5.87 -2.84
CA SER A 38 -13.71 -6.76 -1.92
C SER A 38 -13.65 -6.20 -0.50
N ARG A 39 -14.73 -6.40 0.24
CA ARG A 39 -14.83 -6.06 1.66
C ARG A 39 -15.35 -7.27 2.41
N GLU A 40 -14.65 -7.65 3.48
CA GLU A 40 -15.15 -8.60 4.46
C GLU A 40 -15.22 -7.88 5.81
N PRO A 41 -16.45 -7.61 6.34
CA PRO A 41 -16.60 -6.83 7.56
C PRO A 41 -15.77 -7.39 8.72
N GLY A 42 -15.06 -6.51 9.41
CA GLY A 42 -14.23 -6.86 10.55
C GLY A 42 -12.89 -7.52 10.20
N ARG A 43 -12.68 -7.93 8.94
CA ARG A 43 -11.49 -8.68 8.54
C ARG A 43 -10.62 -7.95 7.52
N SER A 44 -11.18 -7.50 6.40
CA SER A 44 -10.33 -7.09 5.28
C SER A 44 -10.99 -6.13 4.30
N LEU A 45 -10.12 -5.38 3.60
CA LEU A 45 -10.45 -4.57 2.42
C LEU A 45 -9.38 -4.87 1.36
N PHE A 46 -9.81 -5.20 0.15
CA PHE A 46 -8.90 -5.47 -0.96
C PHE A 46 -9.07 -4.39 -2.03
N TYR A 47 -7.94 -3.83 -2.47
CA TYR A 47 -7.92 -2.70 -3.40
C TYR A 47 -7.11 -2.99 -4.65
N ARG A 48 -7.54 -2.44 -5.78
CA ARG A 48 -6.72 -2.37 -6.98
C ARG A 48 -5.76 -1.18 -6.86
N ALA A 49 -4.47 -1.43 -6.99
CA ALA A 49 -3.43 -0.40 -7.00
C ALA A 49 -2.62 -0.54 -8.30
N GLY A 50 -3.07 0.14 -9.36
CA GLY A 50 -2.49 -0.03 -10.69
C GLY A 50 -2.65 -1.47 -11.19
N THR A 51 -1.53 -2.14 -11.48
CA THR A 51 -1.52 -3.55 -11.92
C THR A 51 -1.39 -4.54 -10.75
N SER A 52 -1.27 -4.03 -9.52
CA SER A 52 -1.10 -4.85 -8.31
C SER A 52 -2.37 -4.79 -7.45
N VAL A 53 -2.36 -5.49 -6.34
CA VAL A 53 -3.45 -5.49 -5.36
C VAL A 53 -2.88 -5.15 -4.00
N LEU A 54 -3.58 -4.27 -3.29
CA LEU A 54 -3.27 -3.92 -1.90
C LEU A 54 -4.33 -4.54 -0.99
N LEU A 55 -3.88 -5.35 -0.04
CA LEU A 55 -4.75 -6.02 0.92
C LEU A 55 -4.59 -5.35 2.28
N LEU A 56 -5.71 -4.93 2.87
CA LEU A 56 -5.73 -4.41 4.24
C LEU A 56 -6.41 -5.45 5.12
N PHE A 57 -5.74 -5.86 6.20
CA PHE A 57 -6.28 -6.84 7.14
C PHE A 57 -6.27 -6.32 8.57
N ASN A 58 -7.26 -6.76 9.33
CA ASN A 58 -7.22 -6.65 10.78
C ASN A 58 -6.40 -7.83 11.33
N ALA A 59 -5.21 -7.54 11.87
CA ALA A 59 -4.29 -8.56 12.33
C ALA A 59 -4.86 -9.44 13.46
N THR A 60 -5.75 -8.89 14.31
CA THR A 60 -6.40 -9.69 15.36
C THR A 60 -7.21 -10.84 14.80
N VAL A 61 -7.75 -10.68 13.59
CA VAL A 61 -8.52 -11.73 12.91
C VAL A 61 -7.58 -12.68 12.17
N THR A 62 -6.63 -12.15 11.40
CA THR A 62 -5.78 -12.97 10.53
C THR A 62 -4.72 -13.76 11.31
N LEU A 63 -4.43 -13.40 12.56
CA LEU A 63 -3.53 -14.16 13.42
C LEU A 63 -4.21 -15.38 14.07
N ARG A 64 -5.52 -15.52 13.95
CA ARG A 64 -6.25 -16.66 14.52
C ARG A 64 -5.84 -17.95 13.80
N PRO A 65 -5.46 -19.01 14.57
CA PRO A 65 -4.95 -20.24 13.96
C PRO A 65 -6.02 -21.13 13.34
N ASP A 66 -7.32 -20.82 13.60
CA ASP A 66 -8.46 -21.61 13.11
C ASP A 66 -8.99 -21.15 11.76
N LEU A 67 -8.35 -20.15 11.13
CA LEU A 67 -8.80 -19.58 9.86
C LEU A 67 -7.88 -19.97 8.71
N ASN A 68 -8.42 -19.89 7.51
CA ASN A 68 -7.66 -20.00 6.26
C ASN A 68 -7.66 -18.65 5.53
N PRO A 69 -6.58 -18.30 4.87
CA PRO A 69 -5.29 -18.96 4.75
C PRO A 69 -4.56 -19.04 6.08
N PRO A 70 -3.35 -19.64 6.15
CA PRO A 70 -2.58 -19.73 7.39
C PRO A 70 -2.42 -18.39 8.08
N PRO A 71 -2.26 -18.35 9.41
CA PRO A 71 -2.20 -17.11 10.17
C PRO A 71 -1.10 -16.17 9.69
N HIS A 72 -1.42 -14.89 9.64
CA HIS A 72 -0.46 -13.82 9.35
C HIS A 72 -0.89 -12.55 10.04
N GLY A 73 0.06 -11.67 10.33
CA GLY A 73 -0.21 -10.39 10.98
C GLY A 73 1.07 -9.70 11.39
N ALA A 74 0.96 -8.42 11.67
CA ALA A 74 2.04 -7.59 12.18
C ALA A 74 1.46 -6.44 12.98
N THR A 75 2.29 -5.84 13.83
CA THR A 75 1.98 -4.62 14.56
C THR A 75 3.05 -3.58 14.25
N GLY A 76 2.70 -2.31 14.44
CA GLY A 76 3.61 -1.21 14.19
C GLY A 76 3.47 -0.67 12.78
N SER A 77 4.35 0.29 12.45
CA SER A 77 4.36 0.93 11.14
C SER A 77 5.07 0.03 10.12
N VAL A 78 4.37 -0.33 9.05
CA VAL A 78 4.97 -1.01 7.90
C VAL A 78 5.00 -0.04 6.72
N HIS A 79 5.57 -0.45 5.58
CA HIS A 79 5.88 0.47 4.49
C HIS A 79 5.45 -0.08 3.15
N THR A 80 4.89 0.80 2.31
CA THR A 80 4.55 0.49 0.93
C THR A 80 4.81 1.71 0.06
N CYS A 81 5.36 1.50 -1.12
CA CYS A 81 5.60 2.55 -2.11
C CYS A 81 4.71 2.34 -3.32
N PHE A 82 4.03 3.41 -3.75
CA PHE A 82 3.23 3.45 -4.96
C PHE A 82 3.97 4.20 -6.05
N LEU A 83 3.73 3.81 -7.29
CA LEU A 83 4.30 4.46 -8.45
C LEU A 83 3.27 5.43 -9.04
N ALA A 84 3.66 6.68 -9.24
CA ALA A 84 2.90 7.66 -10.00
C ALA A 84 3.67 8.02 -11.28
N THR A 85 2.99 8.70 -12.21
CA THR A 85 3.68 9.27 -13.35
C THR A 85 4.42 10.54 -12.94
N GLU A 86 5.41 10.93 -13.72
CA GLU A 86 6.13 12.21 -13.53
C GLU A 86 5.14 13.39 -13.50
N THR A 87 4.15 13.36 -14.40
CA THR A 87 3.14 14.41 -14.49
C THR A 87 2.26 14.49 -13.25
N ASP A 88 1.90 13.35 -12.66
CA ASP A 88 0.99 13.31 -11.52
C ASP A 88 1.69 13.46 -10.17
N TYR A 89 3.00 13.34 -10.14
CA TYR A 89 3.76 13.34 -8.88
C TYR A 89 3.54 14.61 -8.04
N GLU A 90 3.73 15.79 -8.64
CA GLU A 90 3.51 17.06 -7.93
C GLU A 90 2.03 17.26 -7.60
N ARG A 91 1.14 16.82 -8.50
CA ARG A 91 -0.31 16.88 -8.28
C ARG A 91 -0.73 16.05 -7.08
N TRP A 92 -0.10 14.89 -6.87
CA TRP A 92 -0.34 14.06 -5.69
C TRP A 92 0.03 14.77 -4.39
N LYS A 93 1.17 15.45 -4.35
CA LYS A 93 1.56 16.21 -3.16
C LYS A 93 0.55 17.30 -2.85
N ASP A 94 0.20 18.10 -3.82
CA ASP A 94 -0.76 19.19 -3.65
C ASP A 94 -2.14 18.66 -3.23
N TYR A 95 -2.59 17.60 -3.87
CA TYR A 95 -3.86 16.98 -3.57
C TYR A 95 -3.91 16.44 -2.14
N LEU A 96 -2.90 15.69 -1.72
CA LEU A 96 -2.84 15.13 -0.38
C LEU A 96 -2.83 16.22 0.68
N ARG A 97 -2.07 17.30 0.46
CA ARG A 97 -2.09 18.46 1.35
C ARG A 97 -3.47 19.08 1.42
N SER A 98 -4.18 19.16 0.31
CA SER A 98 -5.55 19.71 0.28
C SER A 98 -6.53 18.84 1.06
N ARG A 99 -6.22 17.56 1.25
CA ARG A 99 -7.03 16.63 2.04
C ARG A 99 -6.55 16.50 3.47
N GLY A 100 -5.64 17.37 3.92
CA GLY A 100 -5.14 17.39 5.28
C GLY A 100 -4.07 16.34 5.58
N VAL A 101 -3.49 15.72 4.56
CA VAL A 101 -2.41 14.75 4.73
C VAL A 101 -1.08 15.49 4.79
N THR A 102 -0.29 15.21 5.83
CA THR A 102 1.04 15.80 6.00
C THR A 102 2.06 15.05 5.17
N ILE A 103 2.81 15.77 4.34
CA ILE A 103 3.98 15.22 3.65
C ILE A 103 5.16 15.25 4.64
N LEU A 104 5.66 14.07 4.99
CA LEU A 104 6.70 13.93 6.02
C LEU A 104 8.07 14.33 5.51
N SER A 105 8.41 13.90 4.30
CA SER A 105 9.70 14.19 3.68
C SER A 105 9.64 13.88 2.19
N GLU A 106 10.63 14.40 1.45
CA GLU A 106 10.83 14.09 0.05
C GLU A 106 12.31 13.77 -0.15
N LEU A 107 12.60 12.70 -0.89
CA LEU A 107 13.98 12.28 -1.16
C LEU A 107 14.24 12.26 -2.65
N ASN A 108 15.47 12.60 -3.02
CA ASN A 108 15.97 12.52 -4.39
C ASN A 108 16.87 11.29 -4.49
N TRP A 109 16.49 10.34 -5.36
CA TRP A 109 17.17 9.04 -5.46
C TRP A 109 18.21 8.98 -6.59
N HIS A 110 18.15 9.92 -7.56
CA HIS A 110 19.05 9.92 -8.72
C HIS A 110 19.19 8.53 -9.38
N PRO A 111 18.16 8.00 -10.09
CA PRO A 111 17.07 8.74 -10.70
C PRO A 111 15.84 8.82 -9.79
N GLY A 112 15.03 9.83 -10.08
CA GLY A 112 13.71 9.98 -9.52
C GLY A 112 13.67 10.53 -8.12
N ARG A 113 12.45 10.79 -7.68
CA ARG A 113 12.14 11.34 -6.36
C ARG A 113 10.96 10.60 -5.77
N SER A 114 10.85 10.62 -4.46
CA SER A 114 9.66 10.13 -3.78
C SER A 114 9.35 10.98 -2.56
N PHE A 115 8.09 10.98 -2.13
CA PHE A 115 7.68 11.60 -0.90
C PHE A 115 6.92 10.60 -0.02
N TYR A 116 6.84 10.91 1.28
CA TYR A 116 6.34 10.01 2.31
C TYR A 116 5.19 10.63 3.09
N PHE A 117 4.24 9.81 3.47
CA PHE A 117 3.11 10.20 4.32
C PHE A 117 2.58 8.98 5.07
N HIS A 118 1.73 9.20 6.07
CA HIS A 118 1.15 8.12 6.85
C HIS A 118 -0.29 7.84 6.44
N ASP A 119 -0.68 6.57 6.54
CA ASP A 119 -2.09 6.21 6.58
C ASP A 119 -2.64 6.42 8.00
N PRO A 120 -3.96 6.21 8.27
CA PRO A 120 -4.52 6.42 9.61
C PRO A 120 -3.93 5.55 10.72
N ASP A 121 -3.33 4.41 10.39
CA ASP A 121 -2.68 3.53 11.37
C ASP A 121 -1.20 3.83 11.55
N GLY A 122 -0.66 4.84 10.88
CA GLY A 122 0.75 5.18 10.94
C GLY A 122 1.62 4.31 10.03
N ASN A 123 1.03 3.55 9.12
CA ASN A 123 1.82 2.89 8.07
C ASN A 123 2.48 3.95 7.21
N LEU A 124 3.75 3.75 6.89
CA LEU A 124 4.51 4.69 6.08
C LEU A 124 4.27 4.41 4.60
N LEU A 125 3.59 5.33 3.95
CA LEU A 125 3.33 5.26 2.52
C LEU A 125 4.27 6.18 1.77
N GLU A 126 4.60 5.79 0.54
CA GLU A 126 5.52 6.52 -0.32
C GLU A 126 4.93 6.58 -1.73
N ILE A 127 5.11 7.71 -2.41
CA ILE A 127 4.82 7.82 -3.84
C ILE A 127 6.11 8.23 -4.55
N ALA A 128 6.49 7.43 -5.55
CA ALA A 128 7.66 7.70 -6.40
C ALA A 128 7.20 8.16 -7.78
N ASN A 129 7.99 9.04 -8.41
CA ASN A 129 7.65 9.61 -9.72
C ASN A 129 8.09 8.74 -10.90
N ARG A 130 8.88 7.71 -10.64
CA ARG A 130 9.37 6.75 -11.64
C ARG A 130 10.00 5.57 -10.92
N ASP A 131 10.39 4.57 -11.69
CA ASP A 131 11.20 3.48 -11.15
C ASP A 131 12.54 4.08 -10.67
N ILE A 132 12.75 4.01 -9.36
CA ILE A 132 13.93 4.55 -8.69
C ILE A 132 15.01 3.50 -8.46
N TRP A 133 14.77 2.27 -8.93
CA TRP A 133 15.69 1.14 -8.74
C TRP A 133 16.59 0.94 -9.96
N PRO A 134 17.81 0.39 -9.76
CA PRO A 134 18.68 0.06 -10.89
C PRO A 134 18.05 -1.01 -11.77
N GLN A 135 18.25 -0.90 -13.07
CA GLN A 135 17.74 -1.88 -14.05
C GLN A 135 18.64 -3.11 -14.15
#